data_33781543c1b29a062e29039a15fadda1
#
_entry.id   33781543c1b29a062e29039a15fadda1
#
_cell.length_a   1.000
_cell.length_b   1.000
_cell.length_c   1.000
_cell.angle_alpha   90.00
_cell.angle_beta   90.00
_cell.angle_gamma   90.00
#
_symmetry.space_group_name_H-M   'P 1'
#
loop_
_entity.id
_entity.type
_entity.pdbx_description
1 polymer ?
#
loop_
_entity_poly.entity_id
_entity_poly.type
_entity_poly.pdbx_seq_one_letter_code
_entity_poly.pdbx_strand_id
1 'polypeptide(L)'
;MEIPTNLKHKPVIVAEDYAHIDGRSAYESDAQGLSLGLAQWNDRGRVDISAKVWRHTGEKWSRQSEELPLHRVLDLAILTCRAMRYFREEGYRYPNGYNKENPVIDRVGLQGDAMTVAVCTGNDHIDGDIALFQEALARDGELLGERIRVLKALVAEL
;
A
#
# COMPACT_ATOMS: atom_id res chain seq x y z
N MET A 1 -7.04 12.94 -2.60
CA MET A 1 -6.35 13.25 -3.90
C MET A 1 -5.87 11.94 -4.48
N GLU A 2 -6.24 11.64 -5.72
CA GLU A 2 -5.81 10.40 -6.38
C GLU A 2 -4.29 10.39 -6.60
N ILE A 3 -3.66 9.28 -6.27
CA ILE A 3 -2.23 9.10 -6.51
C ILE A 3 -1.92 8.86 -7.99
N PRO A 4 -0.74 9.26 -8.48
CA PRO A 4 -0.37 9.04 -9.88
C PRO A 4 -0.24 7.57 -10.23
N THR A 5 -0.86 7.17 -11.33
CA THR A 5 -0.78 5.80 -11.86
C THR A 5 0.08 5.68 -13.11
N ASN A 6 0.49 6.82 -13.66
CA ASN A 6 1.31 6.91 -14.90
C ASN A 6 2.82 6.95 -14.64
N LEU A 7 3.27 6.75 -13.42
CA LEU A 7 4.69 6.70 -13.06
C LEU A 7 5.23 5.26 -13.09
N LYS A 8 6.54 5.12 -12.87
CA LYS A 8 7.22 3.82 -12.89
C LYS A 8 6.73 2.86 -11.80
N HIS A 9 6.49 3.37 -10.57
CA HIS A 9 5.81 2.58 -9.54
C HIS A 9 4.35 2.38 -9.96
N LYS A 10 3.88 1.14 -10.00
CA LYS A 10 2.51 0.80 -10.38
C LYS A 10 1.72 0.42 -9.15
N PRO A 11 0.89 1.32 -8.61
CA PRO A 11 0.13 1.05 -7.41
C PRO A 11 -0.92 -0.04 -7.64
N VAL A 12 -1.05 -0.93 -6.67
CA VAL A 12 -2.03 -2.03 -6.64
C VAL A 12 -2.97 -1.87 -5.46
N ILE A 13 -2.43 -1.69 -4.26
CA ILE A 13 -3.19 -1.42 -3.04
C ILE A 13 -2.87 0.00 -2.58
N VAL A 14 -3.89 0.76 -2.24
CA VAL A 14 -3.76 2.18 -1.91
C VAL A 14 -4.56 2.58 -0.68
N ALA A 15 -4.08 3.64 -0.03
CA ALA A 15 -4.81 4.46 0.92
C ALA A 15 -4.70 5.92 0.44
N GLU A 16 -5.69 6.41 -0.30
CA GLU A 16 -5.66 7.72 -0.96
C GLU A 16 -6.16 8.87 -0.07
N ASP A 17 -6.75 8.53 1.07
CA ASP A 17 -7.23 9.48 2.07
C ASP A 17 -6.24 9.70 3.23
N TYR A 18 -4.98 9.36 3.04
CA TYR A 18 -3.97 9.28 4.11
C TYR A 18 -3.73 10.62 4.83
N ALA A 19 -3.85 11.75 4.13
CA ALA A 19 -3.60 13.07 4.73
C ALA A 19 -4.45 13.36 5.97
N HIS A 20 -5.60 12.73 6.13
CA HIS A 20 -6.51 12.93 7.26
C HIS A 20 -6.02 12.26 8.56
N ILE A 21 -5.14 11.27 8.44
CA ILE A 21 -4.66 10.46 9.57
C ILE A 21 -3.14 10.50 9.74
N ASP A 22 -2.47 11.46 9.10
CA ASP A 22 -1.00 11.56 9.10
C ASP A 22 -0.44 12.18 10.40
N GLY A 23 -0.74 11.56 11.52
CA GLY A 23 -0.19 11.93 12.82
C GLY A 23 -0.49 13.39 13.18
N ARG A 24 0.55 14.12 13.59
CA ARG A 24 0.45 15.54 13.94
C ARG A 24 0.17 16.45 12.75
N SER A 25 0.44 15.97 11.55
CA SER A 25 0.25 16.72 10.30
C SER A 25 -1.12 16.49 9.66
N ALA A 26 -2.03 15.76 10.34
CA ALA A 26 -3.35 15.47 9.79
C ALA A 26 -4.04 16.74 9.27
N TYR A 27 -4.65 16.65 8.09
CA TYR A 27 -5.29 17.73 7.32
C TYR A 27 -4.36 18.81 6.75
N GLU A 28 -3.14 18.92 7.26
CA GLU A 28 -2.12 19.86 6.74
C GLU A 28 -0.97 19.14 6.06
N SER A 29 -1.05 17.82 5.97
CA SER A 29 0.01 16.96 5.45
C SER A 29 0.19 17.10 3.94
N ASP A 30 1.45 17.06 3.51
CA ASP A 30 1.82 16.87 2.11
C ASP A 30 1.78 15.39 1.69
N ALA A 31 1.71 14.45 2.65
CA ALA A 31 1.53 13.02 2.38
C ALA A 31 0.05 12.73 2.09
N GLN A 32 -0.28 12.60 0.82
CA GLN A 32 -1.66 12.44 0.37
C GLN A 32 -2.10 10.99 0.27
N GLY A 33 -1.15 10.06 0.12
CA GLY A 33 -1.49 8.65 -0.02
C GLY A 33 -0.34 7.71 0.29
N LEU A 34 -0.71 6.47 0.55
CA LEU A 34 0.21 5.33 0.67
C LEU A 34 -0.13 4.32 -0.42
N SER A 35 0.85 3.59 -0.91
CA SER A 35 0.60 2.48 -1.82
C SER A 35 1.56 1.32 -1.65
N LEU A 36 1.06 0.14 -2.00
CA LEU A 36 1.84 -1.03 -2.31
C LEU A 36 1.65 -1.34 -3.79
N GLY A 37 2.70 -1.71 -4.48
CA GLY A 37 2.60 -1.97 -5.92
C GLY A 37 3.87 -2.54 -6.52
N LEU A 38 3.91 -2.56 -7.85
CA LEU A 38 5.08 -3.01 -8.57
C LEU A 38 6.18 -1.95 -8.47
N ALA A 39 7.38 -2.38 -8.12
CA ALA A 39 8.49 -1.48 -7.83
C ALA A 39 8.94 -0.71 -9.08
N GLN A 40 9.35 0.55 -8.87
CA GLN A 40 9.83 1.40 -9.97
C GLN A 40 11.14 0.94 -10.62
N TRP A 41 11.90 0.08 -9.93
CA TRP A 41 13.15 -0.47 -10.44
C TRP A 41 12.96 -1.78 -11.21
N ASN A 42 11.73 -2.29 -11.35
CA ASN A 42 11.46 -3.49 -12.12
C ASN A 42 11.89 -3.30 -13.57
N ASP A 43 12.58 -4.31 -14.05
CA ASP A 43 13.06 -4.44 -15.41
C ASP A 43 12.80 -5.87 -15.89
N ARG A 44 13.48 -6.29 -16.94
CA ARG A 44 13.31 -7.64 -17.51
C ARG A 44 13.64 -8.71 -16.48
N GLY A 45 12.72 -9.63 -16.26
CA GLY A 45 12.88 -10.80 -15.41
C GLY A 45 12.12 -10.70 -14.09
N ARG A 46 12.81 -10.42 -12.97
CA ARG A 46 12.20 -10.43 -11.64
C ARG A 46 11.27 -9.23 -11.42
N VAL A 47 10.08 -9.49 -10.92
CA VAL A 47 9.13 -8.48 -10.48
C VAL A 47 9.21 -8.32 -8.96
N ASP A 48 9.70 -7.18 -8.51
CA ASP A 48 9.68 -6.79 -7.10
C ASP A 48 8.44 -5.96 -6.79
N ILE A 49 7.98 -6.04 -5.54
CA ILE A 49 6.92 -5.21 -4.99
C ILE A 49 7.50 -4.25 -3.97
N SER A 50 6.89 -3.07 -3.84
CA SER A 50 7.37 -2.01 -2.95
C SER A 50 6.26 -1.21 -2.32
N ALA A 51 6.58 -0.56 -1.20
CA ALA A 51 5.73 0.43 -0.56
C ALA A 51 6.18 1.84 -0.93
N LYS A 52 5.21 2.77 -1.02
CA LYS A 52 5.51 4.17 -1.34
C LYS A 52 4.60 5.11 -0.57
N VAL A 53 5.18 6.21 -0.06
CA VAL A 53 4.46 7.39 0.42
C VAL A 53 4.38 8.40 -0.72
N TRP A 54 3.20 8.92 -0.96
CA TRP A 54 2.93 9.90 -2.01
C TRP A 54 2.77 11.28 -1.38
N ARG A 55 3.69 12.18 -1.69
CA ARG A 55 3.70 13.56 -1.17
C ARG A 55 3.43 14.55 -2.28
N HIS A 56 2.52 15.49 -2.02
CA HIS A 56 2.16 16.57 -2.94
C HIS A 56 2.48 17.93 -2.31
N THR A 57 3.29 18.73 -3.00
CA THR A 57 3.77 20.01 -2.49
C THR A 57 2.78 21.18 -2.63
N GLY A 58 1.55 20.91 -3.08
CA GLY A 58 0.57 21.90 -3.49
C GLY A 58 0.59 22.17 -5.00
N GLU A 59 1.75 22.00 -5.64
CA GLU A 59 1.93 22.19 -7.07
C GLU A 59 2.21 20.88 -7.83
N LYS A 60 2.99 19.99 -7.22
CA LYS A 60 3.44 18.74 -7.86
C LYS A 60 3.66 17.62 -6.86
N TRP A 61 3.64 16.39 -7.37
CA TRP A 61 4.04 15.21 -6.62
C TRP A 61 5.55 15.22 -6.37
N SER A 62 5.94 15.04 -5.10
CA SER A 62 7.34 15.02 -4.69
C SER A 62 8.03 13.74 -5.17
N ARG A 63 9.28 13.87 -5.59
CA ARG A 63 10.17 12.74 -5.90
C ARG A 63 11.09 12.35 -4.75
N GLN A 64 11.09 13.14 -3.68
CA GLN A 64 11.95 12.91 -2.50
C GLN A 64 11.16 12.24 -1.39
N SER A 65 11.69 11.14 -0.83
CA SER A 65 11.11 10.53 0.36
C SER A 65 11.96 9.36 0.87
N GLU A 66 13.13 9.63 1.40
CA GLU A 66 13.93 8.59 2.07
C GLU A 66 13.83 8.66 3.58
N GLU A 67 13.50 9.84 4.13
CA GLU A 67 13.27 10.04 5.56
C GLU A 67 11.77 10.09 5.85
N LEU A 68 11.31 9.19 6.74
CA LEU A 68 9.90 9.07 7.11
C LEU A 68 9.69 9.33 8.60
N PRO A 69 8.66 10.10 8.99
CA PRO A 69 8.19 10.10 10.38
C PRO A 69 7.85 8.68 10.83
N LEU A 70 8.12 8.35 12.09
CA LEU A 70 7.95 6.98 12.59
C LEU A 70 6.52 6.45 12.44
N HIS A 71 5.50 7.30 12.62
CA HIS A 71 4.11 6.87 12.45
C HIS A 71 3.81 6.42 11.00
N ARG A 72 4.42 7.05 9.98
CA ARG A 72 4.26 6.63 8.58
C ARG A 72 4.85 5.25 8.30
N VAL A 73 5.97 4.92 8.97
CA VAL A 73 6.55 3.57 8.89
C VAL A 73 5.55 2.54 9.41
N LEU A 74 4.89 2.84 10.54
CA LEU A 74 3.88 1.98 11.12
C LEU A 74 2.61 1.90 10.25
N ASP A 75 2.19 3.00 9.65
CA ASP A 75 1.04 3.05 8.74
C ASP A 75 1.28 2.23 7.47
N LEU A 76 2.50 2.27 6.92
CA LEU A 76 2.90 1.38 5.83
C LEU A 76 2.89 -0.10 6.24
N ALA A 77 3.30 -0.42 7.47
CA ALA A 77 3.21 -1.77 8.00
C ALA A 77 1.77 -2.24 8.16
N ILE A 78 0.87 -1.37 8.62
CA ILE A 78 -0.58 -1.63 8.71
C ILE A 78 -1.14 -1.93 7.30
N LEU A 79 -0.84 -1.08 6.34
CA LEU A 79 -1.26 -1.27 4.94
C LEU A 79 -0.75 -2.62 4.39
N THR A 80 0.50 -2.95 4.65
CA THR A 80 1.11 -4.23 4.24
C THR A 80 0.37 -5.41 4.85
N CYS A 81 0.11 -5.39 6.16
CA CYS A 81 -0.61 -6.47 6.85
C CYS A 81 -2.03 -6.64 6.31
N ARG A 82 -2.74 -5.55 6.02
CA ARG A 82 -4.09 -5.62 5.45
C ARG A 82 -4.09 -6.20 4.05
N ALA A 83 -3.13 -5.80 3.20
CA ALA A 83 -2.97 -6.37 1.86
C ALA A 83 -2.64 -7.87 1.91
N MET A 84 -1.69 -8.28 2.75
CA MET A 84 -1.32 -9.68 2.90
C MET A 84 -2.52 -10.54 3.33
N ARG A 85 -3.31 -10.06 4.30
CA ARG A 85 -4.53 -10.76 4.73
C ARG A 85 -5.54 -10.87 3.61
N TYR A 86 -5.79 -9.79 2.88
CA TYR A 86 -6.72 -9.80 1.76
C TYR A 86 -6.37 -10.85 0.71
N PHE A 87 -5.13 -10.87 0.23
CA PHE A 87 -4.70 -11.85 -0.77
C PHE A 87 -4.67 -13.29 -0.24
N ARG A 88 -4.44 -13.48 1.04
CA ARG A 88 -4.51 -14.81 1.65
C ARG A 88 -5.94 -15.34 1.77
N GLU A 89 -6.90 -14.47 2.13
CA GLU A 89 -8.25 -14.90 2.52
C GLU A 89 -9.29 -14.67 1.42
N GLU A 90 -9.20 -13.61 0.64
CA GLU A 90 -10.28 -13.16 -0.24
C GLU A 90 -9.89 -12.97 -1.70
N GLY A 91 -8.67 -12.59 -1.99
CA GLY A 91 -8.23 -12.23 -3.35
C GLY A 91 -8.48 -13.31 -4.39
N TYR A 92 -8.49 -14.58 -3.98
CA TYR A 92 -8.74 -15.71 -4.87
C TYR A 92 -10.21 -15.89 -5.29
N ARG A 93 -11.13 -15.24 -4.59
CA ARG A 93 -12.57 -15.37 -4.88
C ARG A 93 -13.01 -14.63 -6.14
N TYR A 94 -12.18 -13.74 -6.63
CA TYR A 94 -12.50 -12.89 -7.77
C TYR A 94 -11.61 -13.22 -8.98
N PRO A 95 -12.17 -13.30 -10.21
CA PRO A 95 -11.39 -13.65 -11.40
C PRO A 95 -10.17 -12.76 -11.63
N ASN A 96 -10.25 -11.48 -11.27
CA ASN A 96 -9.18 -10.51 -11.44
C ASN A 96 -8.51 -10.12 -10.11
N GLY A 97 -8.69 -10.94 -9.06
CA GLY A 97 -8.08 -10.69 -7.74
C GLY A 97 -8.81 -9.68 -6.87
N TYR A 98 -9.90 -9.05 -7.35
CA TYR A 98 -10.68 -8.10 -6.55
C TYR A 98 -12.13 -7.95 -7.04
N ASN A 99 -12.99 -7.43 -6.17
CA ASN A 99 -14.37 -7.09 -6.50
C ASN A 99 -14.41 -5.75 -7.24
N LYS A 100 -14.72 -5.76 -8.54
CA LYS A 100 -14.77 -4.54 -9.36
C LYS A 100 -15.88 -3.57 -8.95
N GLU A 101 -16.97 -4.07 -8.38
CA GLU A 101 -18.09 -3.25 -7.92
C GLU A 101 -17.79 -2.57 -6.58
N ASN A 102 -16.95 -3.21 -5.75
CA ASN A 102 -16.53 -2.67 -4.45
C ASN A 102 -15.04 -2.92 -4.23
N PRO A 103 -14.16 -2.04 -4.70
CA PRO A 103 -12.71 -2.20 -4.58
C PRO A 103 -12.17 -1.93 -3.18
N VAL A 104 -12.97 -1.40 -2.26
CA VAL A 104 -12.56 -1.15 -0.87
C VAL A 104 -12.38 -2.47 -0.14
N ILE A 105 -11.19 -2.67 0.41
CA ILE A 105 -10.82 -3.87 1.18
C ILE A 105 -11.19 -3.69 2.65
N ASP A 106 -10.87 -2.52 3.20
CA ASP A 106 -11.07 -2.23 4.62
C ASP A 106 -11.04 -0.72 4.92
N ARG A 107 -11.56 -0.36 6.08
CA ARG A 107 -11.37 0.94 6.71
C ARG A 107 -10.75 0.73 8.08
N VAL A 108 -9.45 1.00 8.18
CA VAL A 108 -8.70 0.84 9.43
C VAL A 108 -8.85 2.11 10.27
N GLY A 109 -9.48 2.00 11.43
CA GLY A 109 -9.66 3.13 12.35
C GLY A 109 -8.33 3.62 12.90
N LEU A 110 -8.01 4.88 12.67
CA LEU A 110 -6.82 5.57 13.16
C LEU A 110 -7.17 7.02 13.48
N GLN A 111 -6.69 7.49 14.63
CA GLN A 111 -6.70 8.91 14.98
C GLN A 111 -8.09 9.56 14.93
N GLY A 112 -9.13 8.82 15.32
CA GLY A 112 -10.52 9.27 15.28
C GLY A 112 -11.16 9.32 13.88
N ASP A 113 -10.45 8.86 12.88
CA ASP A 113 -10.85 8.74 11.48
C ASP A 113 -10.54 7.32 10.98
N ALA A 114 -10.36 7.13 9.70
CA ALA A 114 -10.00 5.83 9.13
C ALA A 114 -9.08 5.96 7.92
N MET A 115 -8.15 5.01 7.80
CA MET A 115 -7.40 4.77 6.59
C MET A 115 -8.18 3.81 5.70
N THR A 116 -8.60 4.25 4.54
CA THR A 116 -9.32 3.41 3.57
C THR A 116 -8.34 2.62 2.72
N VAL A 117 -8.36 1.31 2.88
CA VAL A 117 -7.53 0.39 2.09
C VAL A 117 -8.34 -0.11 0.91
N ALA A 118 -7.83 0.08 -0.30
CA ALA A 118 -8.54 -0.27 -1.52
C ALA A 118 -7.60 -0.77 -2.61
N VAL A 119 -8.17 -1.50 -3.57
CA VAL A 119 -7.48 -1.79 -4.84
C VAL A 119 -7.44 -0.51 -5.67
N CYS A 120 -6.31 -0.24 -6.30
CA CYS A 120 -6.10 0.96 -7.10
C CYS A 120 -6.79 0.84 -8.47
N THR A 121 -8.07 1.14 -8.53
CA THR A 121 -8.85 1.09 -9.78
C THR A 121 -8.50 2.20 -10.77
N GLY A 122 -7.82 3.26 -10.32
CA GLY A 122 -7.27 4.31 -11.18
C GLY A 122 -6.06 3.86 -12.01
N ASN A 123 -5.48 2.71 -11.70
CA ASN A 123 -4.42 2.11 -12.50
C ASN A 123 -5.04 1.37 -13.70
N ASP A 124 -4.84 1.87 -14.91
CA ASP A 124 -5.39 1.29 -16.14
C ASP A 124 -4.94 -0.16 -16.42
N HIS A 125 -3.83 -0.58 -15.82
CA HIS A 125 -3.28 -1.93 -15.93
C HIS A 125 -3.53 -2.79 -14.69
N ILE A 126 -4.48 -2.42 -13.85
CA ILE A 126 -4.69 -3.07 -12.55
C ILE A 126 -4.89 -4.59 -12.64
N ASP A 127 -5.62 -5.07 -13.62
CA ASP A 127 -5.89 -6.51 -13.78
C ASP A 127 -4.60 -7.33 -13.98
N GLY A 128 -3.66 -6.81 -14.77
CA GLY A 128 -2.34 -7.43 -14.95
C GLY A 128 -1.41 -7.19 -13.76
N ASP A 129 -1.38 -5.98 -13.25
CA ASP A 129 -0.48 -5.59 -12.15
C ASP A 129 -0.83 -6.27 -10.83
N ILE A 130 -2.12 -6.45 -10.53
CA ILE A 130 -2.55 -7.16 -9.32
C ILE A 130 -2.18 -8.64 -9.36
N ALA A 131 -2.25 -9.26 -10.54
CA ALA A 131 -1.82 -10.66 -10.72
C ALA A 131 -0.32 -10.81 -10.47
N LEU A 132 0.51 -9.91 -11.03
CA LEU A 132 1.96 -9.89 -10.78
C LEU A 132 2.29 -9.59 -9.32
N PHE A 133 1.56 -8.68 -8.69
CA PHE A 133 1.72 -8.34 -7.28
C PHE A 133 1.42 -9.56 -6.39
N GLN A 134 0.30 -10.22 -6.63
CA GLN A 134 -0.12 -11.41 -5.89
C GLN A 134 0.91 -12.56 -6.02
N GLU A 135 1.43 -12.76 -7.22
CA GLU A 135 2.46 -13.76 -7.51
C GLU A 135 3.78 -13.44 -6.77
N ALA A 136 4.23 -12.16 -6.81
CA ALA A 136 5.40 -11.71 -6.07
C ALA A 136 5.21 -11.83 -4.56
N LEU A 137 4.04 -11.49 -4.05
CA LEU A 137 3.70 -11.62 -2.63
C LEU A 137 3.76 -13.10 -2.18
N ALA A 138 3.26 -14.02 -2.98
CA ALA A 138 3.33 -15.45 -2.72
C ALA A 138 4.78 -15.98 -2.76
N ARG A 139 5.56 -15.56 -3.75
CA ARG A 139 6.98 -15.89 -3.86
C ARG A 139 7.78 -15.45 -2.63
N ASP A 140 7.50 -14.25 -2.13
CA ASP A 140 8.20 -13.65 -0.99
C ASP A 140 7.55 -14.03 0.36
N GLY A 141 6.62 -14.98 0.36
CA GLY A 141 5.80 -15.34 1.52
C GLY A 141 6.59 -15.76 2.76
N GLU A 142 7.68 -16.52 2.60
CA GLU A 142 8.54 -16.92 3.72
C GLU A 142 9.34 -15.74 4.27
N LEU A 143 9.92 -14.94 3.38
CA LEU A 143 10.72 -13.76 3.73
C LEU A 143 9.89 -12.72 4.49
N LEU A 144 8.70 -12.43 4.00
CA LEU A 144 7.77 -11.49 4.63
C LEU A 144 7.17 -12.07 5.92
N GLY A 145 6.80 -13.34 5.90
CA GLY A 145 6.24 -14.04 7.05
C GLY A 145 7.20 -14.12 8.24
N GLU A 146 8.49 -14.34 8.00
CA GLU A 146 9.51 -14.31 9.05
C GLU A 146 9.56 -12.92 9.72
N ARG A 147 9.58 -11.86 8.94
CA ARG A 147 9.62 -10.49 9.47
C ARG A 147 8.37 -10.13 10.25
N ILE A 148 7.20 -10.54 9.78
CA ILE A 148 5.94 -10.33 10.49
C ILE A 148 5.93 -11.10 11.83
N ARG A 149 6.45 -12.33 11.87
CA ARG A 149 6.55 -13.09 13.13
C ARG A 149 7.47 -12.42 14.14
N VAL A 150 8.64 -11.94 13.69
CA VAL A 150 9.59 -11.19 14.53
C VAL A 150 8.94 -9.90 15.04
N LEU A 151 8.30 -9.14 14.14
CA LEU A 151 7.61 -7.90 14.49
C LEU A 151 6.51 -8.16 15.53
N LYS A 152 5.69 -9.19 15.31
CA LYS A 152 4.62 -9.58 16.26
C LYS A 152 5.17 -9.88 17.66
N ALA A 153 6.27 -10.62 17.73
CA ALA A 153 6.92 -10.93 19.01
C ALA A 153 7.44 -9.67 19.73
N LEU A 154 8.09 -8.77 18.99
CA LEU A 154 8.63 -7.52 19.55
C LEU A 154 7.50 -6.57 19.99
N VAL A 155 6.44 -6.43 19.20
CA VAL A 155 5.28 -5.60 19.56
C VAL A 155 4.60 -6.13 20.83
N ALA A 156 4.54 -7.45 21.00
CA ALA A 156 3.96 -8.06 22.21
C ALA A 156 4.75 -7.75 23.49
N GLU A 157 6.02 -7.35 23.37
CA GLU A 157 6.87 -6.97 24.50
C GLU A 157 6.70 -5.49 24.91
N LEU A 158 6.04 -4.68 24.10
CA LEU A 158 5.77 -3.28 24.42
C LEU A 158 4.57 -3.16 25.35
#